data_628386258d4f0a633f514bb81a914e40
#
_entry.id   628386258d4f0a633f514bb81a914e40
#
_cell.length_a   1.000
_cell.length_b   1.000
_cell.length_c   1.000
_cell.angle_alpha   90.00
_cell.angle_beta   90.00
_cell.angle_gamma   90.00
#
_symmetry.space_group_name_H-M   'P 1'
#
loop_
_entity.id
_entity.type
_entity.pdbx_description
1 polymer ?
#
loop_
_entity_poly.entity_id
_entity_poly.type
_entity_poly.pdbx_seq_one_letter_code
_entity_poly.pdbx_strand_id
1 'polypeptide(L)'
;MACEKMSGYKNLVCVASGKGGVGKSTTAVNLALSLSQLGKRVGLLDADIYGPSIPLMMGIEPGRKPEIRDRKFMLPIIAHDIEINSMGLLVDEKTAMAWRAPMIISAFNQILNDTVWDNRDYLIVDMPPGTGDIQLSLSQSAEITGALIVTTPQDVALLDARRAIEMFKKVAVPIIGIVENMSVHICEKCGHEEEVFGSGGGVKLATEYKTEVIGRLPLNIGVREKTDAGKPIVQSLPSNPASKAYMQLSITLDEIVSQNIASGIAKPIFSVTED
;
A
#
# COMPACT_ATOMS: atom_id res chain seq x y z
N MET A 1 -26.14 22.25 -7.91
CA MET A 1 -26.09 21.28 -6.80
C MET A 1 -24.68 20.76 -6.77
N ALA A 2 -23.88 21.20 -5.82
CA ALA A 2 -22.53 20.67 -5.61
C ALA A 2 -22.67 19.19 -5.27
N CYS A 3 -22.09 18.34 -6.09
CA CYS A 3 -21.99 16.91 -5.79
C CYS A 3 -21.07 16.80 -4.59
N GLU A 4 -21.61 16.52 -3.40
CA GLU A 4 -20.80 16.21 -2.23
C GLU A 4 -19.87 15.06 -2.62
N LYS A 5 -18.57 15.33 -2.52
CA LYS A 5 -17.50 14.35 -2.68
C LYS A 5 -17.65 13.34 -1.52
N MET A 6 -18.45 12.30 -1.74
CA MET A 6 -18.51 11.20 -0.81
C MET A 6 -17.19 10.42 -0.97
N SER A 7 -16.19 10.79 -0.17
CA SER A 7 -15.06 9.88 0.03
C SER A 7 -15.63 8.62 0.68
N GLY A 8 -15.73 7.53 -0.08
CA GLY A 8 -16.27 6.26 0.42
C GLY A 8 -15.32 5.53 1.39
N TYR A 9 -14.34 6.23 1.97
CA TYR A 9 -13.38 5.72 2.95
C TYR A 9 -13.07 6.77 4.02
N LYS A 10 -12.72 6.28 5.23
CA LYS A 10 -12.37 7.15 6.37
C LYS A 10 -10.87 7.48 6.40
N ASN A 11 -10.02 6.48 6.13
CA ASN A 11 -8.58 6.58 6.21
C ASN A 11 -7.95 6.09 4.90
N LEU A 12 -7.13 6.93 4.28
CA LEU A 12 -6.32 6.55 3.13
C LEU A 12 -4.87 6.39 3.59
N VAL A 13 -4.34 5.17 3.46
CA VAL A 13 -2.95 4.84 3.81
C VAL A 13 -2.19 4.46 2.57
N CYS A 14 -1.15 5.25 2.24
CA CYS A 14 -0.24 4.93 1.15
C CYS A 14 0.81 3.92 1.60
N VAL A 15 0.96 2.81 0.88
CA VAL A 15 2.08 1.89 1.01
C VAL A 15 3.10 2.24 -0.07
N ALA A 16 4.26 2.72 0.34
CA ALA A 16 5.26 3.27 -0.56
C ALA A 16 6.65 2.68 -0.33
N SER A 17 7.49 2.76 -1.34
CA SER A 17 8.89 2.36 -1.25
C SER A 17 9.76 3.23 -2.16
N GLY A 18 11.01 3.44 -1.77
CA GLY A 18 11.96 4.20 -2.59
C GLY A 18 12.42 3.47 -3.85
N LYS A 19 12.31 2.14 -3.90
CA LYS A 19 12.68 1.32 -5.05
C LYS A 19 11.76 0.11 -5.23
N GLY A 20 11.79 -0.50 -6.42
CA GLY A 20 11.11 -1.77 -6.67
C GLY A 20 11.77 -2.97 -5.98
N GLY A 21 11.03 -4.06 -5.81
CA GLY A 21 11.55 -5.34 -5.32
C GLY A 21 11.69 -5.46 -3.80
N VAL A 22 11.29 -4.46 -3.00
CA VAL A 22 11.32 -4.53 -1.52
C VAL A 22 10.10 -5.19 -0.90
N GLY A 23 9.14 -5.65 -1.71
CA GLY A 23 7.91 -6.30 -1.25
C GLY A 23 6.78 -5.32 -0.88
N LYS A 24 6.75 -4.13 -1.46
CA LYS A 24 5.72 -3.11 -1.27
C LYS A 24 4.30 -3.66 -1.51
N SER A 25 4.01 -4.16 -2.69
CA SER A 25 2.69 -4.66 -3.08
C SER A 25 2.27 -5.90 -2.27
N THR A 26 3.22 -6.79 -1.98
CA THR A 26 2.99 -7.94 -1.07
C THR A 26 2.59 -7.45 0.33
N THR A 27 3.25 -6.39 0.82
CA THR A 27 2.89 -5.78 2.10
C THR A 27 1.51 -5.13 2.04
N ALA A 28 1.19 -4.39 0.98
CA ALA A 28 -0.11 -3.76 0.80
C ALA A 28 -1.26 -4.78 0.81
N VAL A 29 -1.12 -5.87 0.05
CA VAL A 29 -2.09 -6.96 -0.01
C VAL A 29 -2.31 -7.61 1.37
N ASN A 30 -1.23 -8.07 2.01
CA ASN A 30 -1.36 -8.79 3.28
C ASN A 30 -1.80 -7.87 4.43
N LEU A 31 -1.41 -6.59 4.43
CA LEU A 31 -1.90 -5.57 5.36
C LEU A 31 -3.42 -5.35 5.19
N ALA A 32 -3.89 -5.15 3.95
CA ALA A 32 -5.31 -4.95 3.68
C ALA A 32 -6.16 -6.14 4.15
N LEU A 33 -5.70 -7.36 3.87
CA LEU A 33 -6.38 -8.59 4.30
C LEU A 33 -6.33 -8.78 5.82
N SER A 34 -5.20 -8.45 6.47
CA SER A 34 -5.10 -8.50 7.93
C SER A 34 -6.02 -7.50 8.61
N LEU A 35 -6.14 -6.28 8.09
CA LEU A 35 -7.12 -5.29 8.56
C LEU A 35 -8.56 -5.80 8.40
N SER A 36 -8.87 -6.48 7.29
CA SER A 36 -10.19 -7.11 7.09
C SER A 36 -10.46 -8.20 8.13
N GLN A 37 -9.46 -9.01 8.47
CA GLN A 37 -9.56 -10.03 9.53
C GLN A 37 -9.76 -9.41 10.93
N LEU A 38 -9.34 -8.16 11.15
CA LEU A 38 -9.66 -7.38 12.36
C LEU A 38 -11.07 -6.78 12.34
N GLY A 39 -11.89 -7.12 11.34
CA GLY A 39 -13.27 -6.62 11.22
C GLY A 39 -13.38 -5.23 10.59
N LYS A 40 -12.31 -4.68 10.01
CA LYS A 40 -12.36 -3.41 9.28
C LYS A 40 -12.88 -3.62 7.85
N ARG A 41 -13.65 -2.67 7.35
CA ARG A 41 -14.04 -2.64 5.93
C ARG A 41 -12.89 -2.02 5.14
N VAL A 42 -12.31 -2.77 4.22
CA VAL A 42 -11.08 -2.38 3.54
C VAL A 42 -11.28 -2.33 2.03
N GLY A 43 -10.75 -1.26 1.43
CA GLY A 43 -10.49 -1.15 0.00
C GLY A 43 -8.98 -1.24 -0.27
N LEU A 44 -8.60 -1.81 -1.39
CA LEU A 44 -7.22 -1.92 -1.85
C LEU A 44 -7.13 -1.36 -3.28
N LEU A 45 -6.36 -0.29 -3.45
CA LEU A 45 -6.12 0.35 -4.74
C LEU A 45 -4.67 0.13 -5.19
N ASP A 46 -4.50 -0.51 -6.34
CA ASP A 46 -3.21 -0.64 -7.01
C ASP A 46 -2.98 0.55 -7.95
N ALA A 47 -2.07 1.42 -7.56
CA ALA A 47 -1.68 2.60 -8.32
C ALA A 47 -0.42 2.39 -9.18
N ASP A 48 0.18 1.21 -9.16
CA ASP A 48 1.39 0.90 -9.92
C ASP A 48 1.03 0.53 -11.35
N ILE A 49 1.08 1.52 -12.25
CA ILE A 49 0.71 1.30 -13.66
C ILE A 49 1.76 0.50 -14.44
N TYR A 50 3.03 0.58 -14.05
CA TYR A 50 4.11 -0.09 -14.77
C TYR A 50 4.29 -1.55 -14.38
N GLY A 51 3.81 -1.94 -13.20
CA GLY A 51 3.89 -3.30 -12.70
C GLY A 51 2.70 -3.65 -11.82
N PRO A 52 1.46 -3.48 -12.32
CA PRO A 52 0.28 -3.77 -11.52
C PRO A 52 0.25 -5.25 -11.15
N SER A 53 0.45 -5.54 -9.89
CA SER A 53 0.63 -6.92 -9.41
C SER A 53 -0.51 -7.40 -8.51
N ILE A 54 -1.30 -6.48 -7.95
CA ILE A 54 -2.36 -6.82 -7.00
C ILE A 54 -3.43 -7.76 -7.60
N PRO A 55 -3.90 -7.59 -8.87
CA PRO A 55 -4.87 -8.54 -9.43
C PRO A 55 -4.37 -9.98 -9.41
N LEU A 56 -3.11 -10.21 -9.81
CA LEU A 56 -2.48 -11.53 -9.77
C LEU A 56 -2.39 -12.05 -8.33
N MET A 57 -1.86 -11.23 -7.41
CA MET A 57 -1.68 -11.59 -5.99
C MET A 57 -3.00 -11.94 -5.30
N MET A 58 -4.10 -11.35 -5.76
CA MET A 58 -5.45 -11.57 -5.22
C MET A 58 -6.25 -12.62 -5.98
N GLY A 59 -5.63 -13.33 -6.93
CA GLY A 59 -6.28 -14.39 -7.70
C GLY A 59 -7.41 -13.89 -8.60
N ILE A 60 -7.36 -12.63 -9.01
CA ILE A 60 -8.32 -12.08 -9.98
C ILE A 60 -7.94 -12.59 -11.36
N GLU A 61 -8.92 -13.18 -12.05
CA GLU A 61 -8.68 -13.77 -13.37
C GLU A 61 -8.24 -12.71 -14.39
N PRO A 62 -7.27 -13.04 -15.26
CA PRO A 62 -6.83 -12.14 -16.32
C PRO A 62 -7.99 -11.70 -17.22
N GLY A 63 -8.03 -10.41 -17.52
CA GLY A 63 -9.06 -9.81 -18.38
C GLY A 63 -10.36 -9.45 -17.65
N ARG A 64 -10.51 -9.77 -16.36
CA ARG A 64 -11.61 -9.26 -15.55
C ARG A 64 -11.48 -7.75 -15.39
N LYS A 65 -12.59 -7.04 -15.60
CA LYS A 65 -12.66 -5.57 -15.48
C LYS A 65 -13.71 -5.18 -14.44
N PRO A 66 -13.54 -4.01 -13.77
CA PRO A 66 -14.58 -3.46 -12.93
C PRO A 66 -15.84 -3.17 -13.77
N GLU A 67 -17.00 -3.37 -13.19
CA GLU A 67 -18.26 -2.98 -13.81
C GLU A 67 -18.39 -1.45 -13.81
N ILE A 68 -18.86 -0.89 -14.91
CA ILE A 68 -19.07 0.56 -15.06
C ILE A 68 -20.55 0.89 -14.87
N ARG A 69 -20.85 1.70 -13.85
CA ARG A 69 -22.19 2.22 -13.59
C ARG A 69 -22.29 3.68 -14.05
N ASP A 70 -23.42 4.03 -14.64
CA ASP A 70 -23.73 5.38 -15.13
C ASP A 70 -22.68 5.96 -16.09
N ARG A 71 -22.01 5.10 -16.87
CA ARG A 71 -20.93 5.42 -17.83
C ARG A 71 -19.71 6.11 -17.21
N LYS A 72 -19.59 6.15 -15.90
CA LYS A 72 -18.53 6.84 -15.18
C LYS A 72 -17.98 6.03 -14.00
N PHE A 73 -18.86 5.58 -13.12
CA PHE A 73 -18.44 5.01 -11.84
C PHE A 73 -18.01 3.55 -11.99
N MET A 74 -16.88 3.22 -11.40
CA MET A 74 -16.32 1.86 -11.38
C MET A 74 -16.74 1.15 -10.10
N LEU A 75 -17.38 0.00 -10.22
CA LEU A 75 -17.62 -0.87 -9.08
C LEU A 75 -16.37 -1.71 -8.83
N PRO A 76 -15.78 -1.67 -7.62
CA PRO A 76 -14.60 -2.43 -7.33
C PRO A 76 -14.85 -3.94 -7.43
N ILE A 77 -13.82 -4.70 -7.75
CA ILE A 77 -13.89 -6.16 -7.74
C ILE A 77 -13.76 -6.62 -6.30
N ILE A 78 -14.63 -7.54 -5.89
CA ILE A 78 -14.52 -8.18 -4.58
C ILE A 78 -13.67 -9.44 -4.73
N ALA A 79 -12.59 -9.52 -3.97
CA ALA A 79 -11.78 -10.72 -3.80
C ALA A 79 -11.32 -10.80 -2.34
N HIS A 80 -11.36 -12.00 -1.76
CA HIS A 80 -10.99 -12.24 -0.36
C HIS A 80 -11.67 -11.28 0.63
N ASP A 81 -12.96 -10.98 0.42
CA ASP A 81 -13.81 -10.12 1.27
C ASP A 81 -13.37 -8.64 1.36
N ILE A 82 -12.51 -8.17 0.47
CA ILE A 82 -12.17 -6.76 0.34
C ILE A 82 -12.49 -6.22 -1.06
N GLU A 83 -12.69 -4.92 -1.17
CA GLU A 83 -12.87 -4.22 -2.44
C GLU A 83 -11.54 -3.90 -3.08
N ILE A 84 -11.39 -4.18 -4.38
CA ILE A 84 -10.14 -4.00 -5.10
C ILE A 84 -10.40 -3.25 -6.40
N ASN A 85 -9.57 -2.26 -6.68
CA ASN A 85 -9.40 -1.75 -8.03
C ASN A 85 -7.90 -1.59 -8.33
N SER A 86 -7.54 -1.62 -9.62
CA SER A 86 -6.15 -1.59 -10.06
C SER A 86 -6.03 -0.92 -11.42
N MET A 87 -4.95 -0.17 -11.60
CA MET A 87 -4.57 0.35 -12.91
C MET A 87 -4.45 -0.76 -13.96
N GLY A 88 -4.00 -1.97 -13.54
CA GLY A 88 -3.90 -3.14 -14.41
C GLY A 88 -5.22 -3.75 -14.85
N LEU A 89 -6.34 -3.38 -14.22
CA LEU A 89 -7.68 -3.80 -14.64
C LEU A 89 -8.27 -2.85 -15.70
N LEU A 90 -7.74 -1.62 -15.79
CA LEU A 90 -8.24 -0.57 -16.71
C LEU A 90 -7.45 -0.50 -18.00
N VAL A 91 -6.14 -0.69 -17.92
CA VAL A 91 -5.19 -0.49 -19.03
C VAL A 91 -4.36 -1.75 -19.20
N ASP A 92 -4.21 -2.20 -20.44
CA ASP A 92 -3.30 -3.29 -20.72
C ASP A 92 -1.83 -2.82 -20.65
N GLU A 93 -0.93 -3.75 -20.31
CA GLU A 93 0.49 -3.48 -20.09
C GLU A 93 1.17 -2.81 -21.29
N LYS A 94 0.83 -3.19 -22.51
CA LYS A 94 1.42 -2.62 -23.74
C LYS A 94 1.01 -1.16 -23.92
N THR A 95 -0.24 -0.84 -23.61
CA THR A 95 -0.76 0.53 -23.65
C THR A 95 -0.13 1.38 -22.55
N ALA A 96 0.00 0.84 -21.33
CA ALA A 96 0.60 1.51 -20.20
C ALA A 96 2.07 1.94 -20.46
N MET A 97 2.84 1.12 -21.16
CA MET A 97 4.24 1.43 -21.51
C MET A 97 4.40 2.67 -22.41
N ALA A 98 3.37 3.03 -23.14
CA ALA A 98 3.39 4.21 -24.04
C ALA A 98 2.95 5.51 -23.31
N TRP A 99 2.46 5.42 -22.09
CA TRP A 99 1.93 6.56 -21.38
C TRP A 99 3.02 7.45 -20.77
N ARG A 100 2.72 8.75 -20.79
CA ARG A 100 3.55 9.77 -20.13
C ARG A 100 2.93 10.16 -18.80
N ALA A 101 3.71 10.78 -17.91
CA ALA A 101 3.30 11.15 -16.56
C ALA A 101 1.91 11.84 -16.48
N PRO A 102 1.53 12.81 -17.33
CA PRO A 102 0.21 13.42 -17.24
C PRO A 102 -0.95 12.46 -17.46
N MET A 103 -0.78 11.47 -18.37
CA MET A 103 -1.81 10.45 -18.63
C MET A 103 -1.96 9.51 -17.42
N ILE A 104 -0.85 9.14 -16.80
CA ILE A 104 -0.81 8.28 -15.62
C ILE A 104 -1.51 8.97 -14.45
N ILE A 105 -1.20 10.24 -14.21
CA ILE A 105 -1.81 11.05 -13.15
C ILE A 105 -3.32 11.18 -13.38
N SER A 106 -3.74 11.45 -14.63
CA SER A 106 -5.16 11.55 -14.98
C SER A 106 -5.89 10.23 -14.74
N ALA A 107 -5.33 9.10 -15.15
CA ALA A 107 -5.92 7.78 -14.94
C ALA A 107 -5.96 7.40 -13.44
N PHE A 108 -4.92 7.74 -12.69
CA PHE A 108 -4.93 7.56 -11.23
C PHE A 108 -6.05 8.38 -10.57
N ASN A 109 -6.16 9.65 -10.92
CA ASN A 109 -7.24 10.50 -10.40
C ASN A 109 -8.62 9.94 -10.76
N GLN A 110 -8.77 9.38 -11.94
CA GLN A 110 -10.00 8.73 -12.35
C GLN A 110 -10.28 7.46 -11.51
N ILE A 111 -9.32 6.55 -11.36
CA ILE A 111 -9.52 5.33 -10.58
C ILE A 111 -9.76 5.63 -9.09
N LEU A 112 -9.09 6.62 -8.54
CA LEU A 112 -9.27 7.03 -7.15
C LEU A 112 -10.65 7.65 -6.88
N ASN A 113 -11.08 8.56 -7.77
CA ASN A 113 -12.29 9.37 -7.56
C ASN A 113 -13.56 8.73 -8.13
N ASP A 114 -13.47 7.94 -9.19
CA ASP A 114 -14.61 7.33 -9.85
C ASP A 114 -14.88 5.88 -9.39
N THR A 115 -14.00 5.29 -8.55
CA THR A 115 -14.30 4.00 -7.90
C THR A 115 -15.27 4.23 -6.75
N VAL A 116 -16.36 3.46 -6.74
CA VAL A 116 -17.39 3.51 -5.70
C VAL A 116 -16.95 2.63 -4.52
N TRP A 117 -16.20 3.22 -3.59
CA TRP A 117 -15.86 2.57 -2.33
C TRP A 117 -17.07 2.64 -1.37
N ASP A 118 -17.55 1.50 -0.88
CA ASP A 118 -18.72 1.46 -0.01
C ASP A 118 -18.36 1.64 1.46
N ASN A 119 -18.19 2.91 1.89
CA ASN A 119 -17.96 3.30 3.28
C ASN A 119 -16.85 2.46 3.97
N ARG A 120 -15.66 2.45 3.38
CA ARG A 120 -14.50 1.71 3.91
C ARG A 120 -13.90 2.41 5.14
N ASP A 121 -13.45 1.61 6.09
CA ASP A 121 -12.70 2.14 7.24
C ASP A 121 -11.28 2.50 6.80
N TYR A 122 -10.71 1.71 5.86
CA TYR A 122 -9.42 1.94 5.24
C TYR A 122 -9.47 1.80 3.73
N LEU A 123 -8.78 2.70 3.03
CA LEU A 123 -8.33 2.52 1.65
C LEU A 123 -6.80 2.40 1.67
N ILE A 124 -6.30 1.21 1.39
CA ILE A 124 -4.86 0.96 1.24
C ILE A 124 -4.49 1.21 -0.21
N VAL A 125 -3.54 2.11 -0.45
CA VAL A 125 -3.07 2.45 -1.79
C VAL A 125 -1.65 1.95 -1.98
N ASP A 126 -1.48 0.98 -2.88
CA ASP A 126 -0.17 0.50 -3.31
C ASP A 126 0.42 1.49 -4.31
N MET A 127 1.37 2.30 -3.88
CA MET A 127 1.97 3.38 -4.69
C MET A 127 2.97 2.80 -5.70
N PRO A 128 3.17 3.43 -6.88
CA PRO A 128 4.29 3.06 -7.74
C PRO A 128 5.62 3.21 -6.99
N PRO A 129 6.65 2.41 -7.31
CA PRO A 129 7.96 2.52 -6.66
C PRO A 129 8.68 3.81 -7.07
N GLY A 130 9.54 4.31 -6.18
CA GLY A 130 10.36 5.49 -6.46
C GLY A 130 9.83 6.79 -5.83
N THR A 131 10.37 7.91 -6.28
CA THR A 131 10.15 9.25 -5.67
C THR A 131 10.03 10.36 -6.73
N GLY A 132 9.53 10.00 -7.91
CA GLY A 132 9.38 10.93 -9.04
C GLY A 132 8.11 11.76 -9.00
N ASP A 133 7.88 12.52 -10.07
CA ASP A 133 6.74 13.44 -10.18
C ASP A 133 5.38 12.74 -10.11
N ILE A 134 5.30 11.49 -10.54
CA ILE A 134 4.09 10.68 -10.47
C ILE A 134 3.69 10.47 -9.01
N GLN A 135 4.63 9.96 -8.18
CA GLN A 135 4.38 9.72 -6.75
C GLN A 135 4.03 11.01 -6.02
N LEU A 136 4.71 12.11 -6.37
CA LEU A 136 4.44 13.44 -5.82
C LEU A 136 3.00 13.87 -6.15
N SER A 137 2.62 13.81 -7.41
CA SER A 137 1.28 14.19 -7.88
C SER A 137 0.19 13.30 -7.29
N LEU A 138 0.44 11.99 -7.20
CA LEU A 138 -0.49 11.05 -6.57
C LEU A 138 -0.71 11.39 -5.10
N SER A 139 0.37 11.74 -4.39
CA SER A 139 0.30 12.14 -2.99
C SER A 139 -0.47 13.45 -2.76
N GLN A 140 -0.63 14.26 -3.79
CA GLN A 140 -1.39 15.52 -3.74
C GLN A 140 -2.86 15.36 -4.19
N SER A 141 -3.22 14.21 -4.75
CA SER A 141 -4.54 14.00 -5.35
C SER A 141 -5.64 13.63 -4.36
N ALA A 142 -5.30 13.33 -3.10
CA ALA A 142 -6.24 12.89 -2.08
C ALA A 142 -5.82 13.34 -0.68
N GLU A 143 -6.78 13.36 0.24
CA GLU A 143 -6.50 13.50 1.68
C GLU A 143 -5.90 12.20 2.21
N ILE A 144 -4.58 12.17 2.36
CA ILE A 144 -3.84 11.00 2.81
C ILE A 144 -3.72 11.04 4.34
N THR A 145 -4.19 10.00 5.01
CA THR A 145 -4.04 9.85 6.47
C THR A 145 -2.56 9.67 6.85
N GLY A 146 -1.79 8.98 6.02
CA GLY A 146 -0.35 8.86 6.17
C GLY A 146 0.25 7.82 5.24
N ALA A 147 1.59 7.77 5.24
CA ALA A 147 2.37 6.85 4.42
C ALA A 147 3.10 5.82 5.28
N LEU A 148 3.05 4.58 4.84
CA LEU A 148 3.81 3.45 5.36
C LEU A 148 4.98 3.19 4.42
N ILE A 149 6.20 3.26 4.91
CA ILE A 149 7.41 3.13 4.09
C ILE A 149 7.96 1.71 4.21
N VAL A 150 7.91 0.96 3.12
CA VAL A 150 8.44 -0.41 3.04
C VAL A 150 9.87 -0.39 2.52
N THR A 151 10.77 -1.02 3.26
CA THR A 151 12.19 -1.16 2.89
C THR A 151 12.72 -2.53 3.31
N THR A 152 13.93 -2.86 2.87
CA THR A 152 14.72 -3.99 3.39
C THR A 152 15.90 -3.48 4.21
N PRO A 153 16.56 -4.31 5.06
CA PRO A 153 17.67 -3.84 5.89
C PRO A 153 18.91 -3.34 5.13
N GLN A 154 19.01 -3.64 3.83
CA GLN A 154 20.17 -3.30 2.99
C GLN A 154 20.38 -1.79 2.85
N ASP A 155 21.60 -1.31 2.98
CA ASP A 155 21.95 0.13 2.89
C ASP A 155 21.44 0.79 1.59
N VAL A 156 21.53 0.09 0.46
CA VAL A 156 21.01 0.60 -0.82
C VAL A 156 19.50 0.84 -0.78
N ALA A 157 18.74 -0.05 -0.13
CA ALA A 157 17.30 0.13 0.04
C ALA A 157 16.97 1.28 0.98
N LEU A 158 17.76 1.45 2.03
CA LEU A 158 17.60 2.54 3.00
C LEU A 158 17.86 3.92 2.37
N LEU A 159 18.83 4.03 1.45
CA LEU A 159 19.05 5.27 0.69
C LEU A 159 17.80 5.70 -0.08
N ASP A 160 17.15 4.74 -0.74
CA ASP A 160 15.94 5.03 -1.50
C ASP A 160 14.73 5.27 -0.58
N ALA A 161 14.64 4.57 0.56
CA ALA A 161 13.61 4.82 1.57
C ALA A 161 13.71 6.24 2.14
N ARG A 162 14.92 6.79 2.36
CA ARG A 162 15.11 8.19 2.75
C ARG A 162 14.49 9.14 1.74
N ARG A 163 14.72 8.90 0.45
CA ARG A 163 14.13 9.73 -0.62
C ARG A 163 12.61 9.69 -0.60
N ALA A 164 12.01 8.52 -0.36
CA ALA A 164 10.57 8.38 -0.24
C ALA A 164 10.01 9.16 0.97
N ILE A 165 10.66 9.08 2.13
CA ILE A 165 10.27 9.86 3.32
C ILE A 165 10.35 11.36 3.04
N GLU A 166 11.46 11.83 2.44
CA GLU A 166 11.62 13.25 2.11
C GLU A 166 10.58 13.75 1.10
N MET A 167 10.17 12.91 0.15
CA MET A 167 9.10 13.23 -0.78
C MET A 167 7.77 13.44 -0.03
N PHE A 168 7.36 12.50 0.84
CA PHE A 168 6.12 12.64 1.60
C PHE A 168 6.14 13.84 2.56
N LYS A 169 7.28 14.14 3.16
CA LYS A 169 7.46 15.35 3.98
C LYS A 169 7.25 16.64 3.18
N LYS A 170 7.75 16.71 1.94
CA LYS A 170 7.55 17.88 1.06
C LYS A 170 6.08 18.16 0.75
N VAL A 171 5.26 17.13 0.71
CA VAL A 171 3.80 17.26 0.49
C VAL A 171 3.01 17.17 1.79
N ALA A 172 3.66 17.35 2.93
CA ALA A 172 3.04 17.35 4.26
C ALA A 172 2.22 16.08 4.59
N VAL A 173 2.53 14.93 3.97
CA VAL A 173 1.92 13.63 4.29
C VAL A 173 2.67 13.03 5.48
N PRO A 174 1.97 12.71 6.59
CA PRO A 174 2.60 12.10 7.76
C PRO A 174 3.18 10.72 7.43
N ILE A 175 4.34 10.38 8.02
CA ILE A 175 4.87 9.02 7.99
C ILE A 175 4.30 8.27 9.19
N ILE A 176 3.46 7.26 8.94
CA ILE A 176 2.88 6.41 9.98
C ILE A 176 3.96 5.54 10.61
N GLY A 177 4.88 5.04 9.79
CA GLY A 177 5.98 4.21 10.26
C GLY A 177 6.74 3.54 9.11
N ILE A 178 7.75 2.78 9.50
CA ILE A 178 8.60 2.00 8.60
C ILE A 178 8.28 0.52 8.77
N VAL A 179 8.17 -0.19 7.65
CA VAL A 179 8.12 -1.66 7.61
C VAL A 179 9.45 -2.17 7.08
N GLU A 180 10.19 -2.85 7.93
CA GLU A 180 11.41 -3.56 7.55
C GLU A 180 11.04 -4.96 7.05
N ASN A 181 10.93 -5.11 5.74
CA ASN A 181 10.62 -6.39 5.10
C ASN A 181 11.91 -7.19 4.88
N MET A 182 11.76 -8.53 4.80
CA MET A 182 12.88 -9.47 4.68
C MET A 182 13.89 -9.30 5.82
N SER A 183 13.41 -8.96 7.02
CA SER A 183 14.23 -8.62 8.19
C SER A 183 15.00 -9.81 8.73
N VAL A 184 14.42 -11.02 8.64
CA VAL A 184 14.99 -12.27 9.11
C VAL A 184 14.46 -13.42 8.25
N HIS A 185 15.30 -14.40 7.97
CA HIS A 185 14.89 -15.69 7.43
C HIS A 185 14.83 -16.71 8.58
N ILE A 186 13.71 -17.39 8.72
CA ILE A 186 13.53 -18.45 9.72
C ILE A 186 13.53 -19.78 8.98
N CYS A 187 14.52 -20.63 9.27
CA CYS A 187 14.64 -21.96 8.68
C CYS A 187 13.47 -22.85 9.15
N GLU A 188 12.66 -23.33 8.23
CA GLU A 188 11.50 -24.18 8.55
C GLU A 188 11.87 -25.54 9.16
N LYS A 189 13.11 -26.00 8.97
CA LYS A 189 13.58 -27.30 9.50
C LYS A 189 14.10 -27.24 10.92
N CYS A 190 14.83 -26.19 11.29
CA CYS A 190 15.50 -26.12 12.59
C CYS A 190 15.16 -24.85 13.40
N GLY A 191 14.37 -23.92 12.84
CA GLY A 191 14.01 -22.67 13.49
C GLY A 191 15.16 -21.64 13.62
N HIS A 192 16.34 -21.93 13.02
CA HIS A 192 17.46 -20.99 13.02
C HIS A 192 17.05 -19.68 12.32
N GLU A 193 17.36 -18.57 12.96
CA GLU A 193 17.09 -17.22 12.43
C GLU A 193 18.38 -16.66 11.81
N GLU A 194 18.28 -16.17 10.58
CA GLU A 194 19.40 -15.59 9.84
C GLU A 194 19.01 -14.25 9.22
N GLU A 195 19.82 -13.22 9.51
CA GLU A 195 19.64 -11.86 8.97
C GLU A 195 20.30 -11.73 7.58
N VAL A 196 19.76 -12.43 6.58
CA VAL A 196 20.32 -12.55 5.21
C VAL A 196 20.65 -11.20 4.58
N PHE A 197 19.87 -10.18 4.86
CA PHE A 197 20.04 -8.83 4.30
C PHE A 197 20.62 -7.81 5.31
N GLY A 198 21.17 -8.29 6.42
CA GLY A 198 21.65 -7.45 7.52
C GLY A 198 20.54 -7.07 8.50
N SER A 199 20.86 -6.28 9.51
CA SER A 199 19.97 -5.92 10.60
C SER A 199 20.06 -4.46 11.01
N GLY A 200 18.98 -3.98 11.66
CA GLY A 200 18.94 -2.66 12.30
C GLY A 200 18.87 -1.47 11.33
N GLY A 201 18.78 -1.71 10.02
CA GLY A 201 18.66 -0.64 9.03
C GLY A 201 17.42 0.19 9.19
N GLY A 202 16.27 -0.46 9.37
CA GLY A 202 14.99 0.21 9.60
C GLY A 202 15.00 1.04 10.89
N VAL A 203 15.64 0.56 11.96
CA VAL A 203 15.75 1.29 13.24
C VAL A 203 16.59 2.56 13.09
N LYS A 204 17.73 2.49 12.38
CA LYS A 204 18.55 3.68 12.07
C LYS A 204 17.73 4.73 11.32
N LEU A 205 16.99 4.29 10.29
CA LEU A 205 16.13 5.16 9.49
C LEU A 205 15.00 5.76 10.34
N ALA A 206 14.34 4.95 11.17
CA ALA A 206 13.28 5.41 12.05
C ALA A 206 13.77 6.48 13.04
N THR A 207 14.93 6.26 13.64
CA THR A 207 15.56 7.23 14.56
C THR A 207 15.88 8.55 13.85
N GLU A 208 16.47 8.48 12.64
CA GLU A 208 16.82 9.65 11.84
C GLU A 208 15.60 10.53 11.54
N TYR A 209 14.46 9.91 11.26
CA TYR A 209 13.23 10.59 10.86
C TYR A 209 12.21 10.79 11.99
N LYS A 210 12.56 10.44 13.23
CA LYS A 210 11.68 10.54 14.41
C LYS A 210 10.33 9.81 14.20
N THR A 211 10.42 8.63 13.61
CA THR A 211 9.32 7.69 13.43
C THR A 211 9.69 6.33 14.03
N GLU A 212 8.87 5.31 13.81
CA GLU A 212 9.07 3.98 14.38
C GLU A 212 9.10 2.90 13.30
N VAL A 213 9.78 1.78 13.59
CA VAL A 213 9.62 0.54 12.84
C VAL A 213 8.40 -0.16 13.41
N ILE A 214 7.29 -0.07 12.71
CA ILE A 214 5.99 -0.62 13.16
C ILE A 214 5.75 -2.05 12.69
N GLY A 215 6.62 -2.60 11.85
CA GLY A 215 6.57 -3.97 11.39
C GLY A 215 7.91 -4.50 10.92
N ARG A 216 8.22 -5.73 11.33
CA ARG A 216 9.34 -6.53 10.81
C ARG A 216 8.77 -7.78 10.19
N LEU A 217 8.91 -7.90 8.88
CA LEU A 217 8.34 -9.00 8.12
C LEU A 217 9.45 -9.99 7.75
N PRO A 218 9.28 -11.28 8.01
CA PRO A 218 10.29 -12.27 7.70
C PRO A 218 10.38 -12.53 6.18
N LEU A 219 11.58 -12.90 5.73
CA LEU A 219 11.77 -13.53 4.44
C LEU A 219 11.25 -14.97 4.53
N ASN A 220 10.13 -15.26 3.88
CA ASN A 220 9.49 -16.57 3.96
C ASN A 220 9.06 -17.05 2.58
N ILE A 221 9.40 -18.29 2.23
CA ILE A 221 9.10 -18.88 0.93
C ILE A 221 7.59 -19.00 0.69
N GLY A 222 6.82 -19.29 1.74
CA GLY A 222 5.37 -19.39 1.69
C GLY A 222 4.71 -18.06 1.28
N VAL A 223 5.28 -16.90 1.65
CA VAL A 223 4.78 -15.59 1.19
C VAL A 223 4.84 -15.53 -0.33
N ARG A 224 5.99 -15.85 -0.94
CA ARG A 224 6.16 -15.86 -2.38
C ARG A 224 5.21 -16.86 -3.05
N GLU A 225 5.24 -18.14 -2.64
CA GLU A 225 4.46 -19.20 -3.28
C GLU A 225 2.96 -18.96 -3.21
N LYS A 226 2.47 -18.46 -2.08
CA LYS A 226 1.05 -18.18 -1.92
C LYS A 226 0.62 -16.92 -2.69
N THR A 227 1.47 -15.91 -2.72
CA THR A 227 1.26 -14.69 -3.52
C THR A 227 1.20 -15.02 -5.02
N ASP A 228 2.17 -15.78 -5.53
CA ASP A 228 2.20 -16.21 -6.93
C ASP A 228 0.99 -17.08 -7.33
N ALA A 229 0.43 -17.81 -6.36
CA ALA A 229 -0.77 -18.62 -6.54
C ALA A 229 -2.10 -17.83 -6.38
N GLY A 230 -2.06 -16.53 -6.16
CA GLY A 230 -3.26 -15.71 -5.94
C GLY A 230 -3.99 -16.03 -4.61
N LYS A 231 -3.28 -16.57 -3.63
CA LYS A 231 -3.80 -17.01 -2.33
C LYS A 231 -2.95 -16.40 -1.20
N PRO A 232 -3.09 -15.11 -0.89
CA PRO A 232 -2.24 -14.41 0.08
C PRO A 232 -2.05 -15.17 1.39
N ILE A 233 -0.83 -15.09 1.95
CA ILE A 233 -0.40 -15.96 3.04
C ILE A 233 -1.24 -15.77 4.31
N VAL A 234 -1.69 -14.56 4.60
CA VAL A 234 -2.50 -14.27 5.80
C VAL A 234 -3.85 -15.01 5.81
N GLN A 235 -4.39 -15.35 4.63
CA GLN A 235 -5.61 -16.14 4.51
C GLN A 235 -5.32 -17.63 4.37
N SER A 236 -4.33 -17.98 3.55
CA SER A 236 -4.06 -19.38 3.22
C SER A 236 -3.29 -20.14 4.30
N LEU A 237 -2.45 -19.43 5.08
CA LEU A 237 -1.63 -19.99 6.15
C LEU A 237 -1.61 -19.08 7.39
N PRO A 238 -2.72 -18.90 8.11
CA PRO A 238 -2.84 -17.94 9.22
C PRO A 238 -1.87 -18.23 10.39
N SER A 239 -1.48 -19.47 10.59
CA SER A 239 -0.53 -19.84 11.64
C SER A 239 0.93 -19.60 11.30
N ASN A 240 1.25 -19.29 10.03
CA ASN A 240 2.62 -19.02 9.59
C ASN A 240 3.20 -17.79 10.30
N PRO A 241 4.49 -17.79 10.68
CA PRO A 241 5.14 -16.61 11.28
C PRO A 241 4.97 -15.30 10.49
N ALA A 242 5.03 -15.38 9.15
CA ALA A 242 4.82 -14.21 8.32
C ALA A 242 3.38 -13.68 8.42
N SER A 243 2.37 -14.56 8.45
CA SER A 243 0.96 -14.15 8.64
C SER A 243 0.75 -13.46 9.97
N LYS A 244 1.37 -13.97 11.05
CA LYS A 244 1.33 -13.34 12.37
C LYS A 244 2.01 -11.98 12.38
N ALA A 245 3.13 -11.82 11.65
CA ALA A 245 3.82 -10.54 11.52
C ALA A 245 2.96 -9.50 10.77
N TYR A 246 2.27 -9.89 9.70
CA TYR A 246 1.31 -9.00 9.01
C TYR A 246 0.12 -8.63 9.88
N MET A 247 -0.40 -9.57 10.66
CA MET A 247 -1.47 -9.31 11.61
C MET A 247 -1.02 -8.31 12.68
N GLN A 248 0.18 -8.48 13.26
CA GLN A 248 0.72 -7.52 14.21
C GLN A 248 0.92 -6.14 13.60
N LEU A 249 1.43 -6.05 12.37
CA LEU A 249 1.55 -4.80 11.63
C LEU A 249 0.20 -4.10 11.49
N SER A 250 -0.87 -4.84 11.17
CA SER A 250 -2.21 -4.28 11.01
C SER A 250 -2.80 -3.75 12.31
N ILE A 251 -2.56 -4.43 13.45
CA ILE A 251 -2.96 -3.98 14.78
C ILE A 251 -2.25 -2.67 15.12
N THR A 252 -0.92 -2.64 14.99
CA THR A 252 -0.11 -1.45 15.29
C THR A 252 -0.50 -0.26 14.41
N LEU A 253 -0.75 -0.50 13.11
CA LEU A 253 -1.21 0.56 12.20
C LEU A 253 -2.57 1.11 12.61
N ASP A 254 -3.54 0.26 12.95
CA ASP A 254 -4.88 0.68 13.38
C ASP A 254 -4.82 1.49 14.69
N GLU A 255 -3.97 1.10 15.63
CA GLU A 255 -3.74 1.84 16.88
C GLU A 255 -3.17 3.24 16.62
N ILE A 256 -2.11 3.36 15.80
CA ILE A 256 -1.47 4.64 15.45
C ILE A 256 -2.48 5.56 14.74
N VAL A 257 -3.20 5.06 13.75
CA VAL A 257 -4.19 5.85 13.00
C VAL A 257 -5.31 6.32 13.93
N SER A 258 -5.80 5.46 14.82
CA SER A 258 -6.85 5.80 15.79
C SER A 258 -6.38 6.86 16.79
N GLN A 259 -5.14 6.78 17.29
CA GLN A 259 -4.55 7.76 18.19
C GLN A 259 -4.34 9.12 17.50
N ASN A 260 -3.87 9.14 16.25
CA ASN A 260 -3.68 10.37 15.50
C ASN A 260 -5.00 11.11 15.27
N ILE A 261 -6.07 10.39 14.98
CA ILE A 261 -7.41 10.96 14.85
C ILE A 261 -7.87 11.56 16.20
N ALA A 262 -7.69 10.84 17.30
CA ALA A 262 -8.07 11.30 18.63
C ALA A 262 -7.28 12.54 19.10
N SER A 263 -6.01 12.66 18.67
CA SER A 263 -5.13 13.79 18.98
C SER A 263 -5.38 15.03 18.11
N GLY A 264 -6.32 14.98 17.16
CA GLY A 264 -6.65 16.10 16.28
C GLY A 264 -5.51 16.45 15.31
N ILE A 265 -4.59 15.52 15.04
CA ILE A 265 -3.60 15.68 13.98
C ILE A 265 -4.38 15.68 12.67
N ALA A 266 -4.62 16.89 12.15
CA ALA A 266 -5.46 17.13 10.99
C ALA A 266 -4.89 16.40 9.76
N LYS A 267 -5.79 15.75 9.02
CA LYS A 267 -5.47 15.33 7.65
C LYS A 267 -5.07 16.58 6.87
N PRO A 268 -3.96 16.58 6.12
CA PRO A 268 -3.60 17.74 5.31
C PRO A 268 -4.71 18.02 4.29
N ILE A 269 -5.35 19.19 4.40
CA ILE A 269 -6.35 19.66 3.45
C ILE A 269 -5.59 20.46 2.39
N PHE A 270 -5.46 19.92 1.21
CA PHE A 270 -4.96 20.67 0.05
C PHE A 270 -6.14 21.38 -0.61
N SER A 271 -6.28 22.69 -0.37
CA SER A 271 -7.11 23.54 -1.20
C SER A 271 -6.34 23.84 -2.49
N VAL A 272 -6.79 23.31 -3.60
CA VAL A 272 -6.34 23.79 -4.92
C VAL A 272 -6.96 25.17 -5.09
N THR A 273 -6.17 26.23 -4.88
CA THR A 273 -6.52 27.56 -5.39
C THR A 273 -6.28 27.51 -6.90
N GLU A 274 -7.35 27.54 -7.66
CA GLU A 274 -7.29 27.87 -9.09
C GLU A 274 -6.88 29.36 -9.18
N ASP A 275 -5.66 29.62 -9.66
CA ASP A 275 -5.23 30.89 -10.24
C ASP A 275 -5.30 30.80 -11.75
#